data_34677ee2a427636a2ad2f36f26c6ac18
#
_entry.id   34677ee2a427636a2ad2f36f26c6ac18
#
_cell.length_a   1.000
_cell.length_b   1.000
_cell.length_c   1.000
_cell.angle_alpha   90.00
_cell.angle_beta   90.00
_cell.angle_gamma   90.00
#
_symmetry.space_group_name_H-M   'P 1'
#
loop_
_entity.id
_entity.type
_entity.pdbx_description
1 polymer ?
#
loop_
_entity_poly.entity_id
_entity_poly.type
_entity_poly.pdbx_seq_one_letter_code
_entity_poly.pdbx_strand_id
1 'polypeptide(L)'
;MIAFLLLFPLALSAQTVFQHPWQGKKVAYFGDSITDPRNKASKKKYWTCLQEWLGITPYVYAVSGRQWDDIPRQADKCYAEHGDSIDAIIIFIGTNDYNNGVKIGEWYDEKDEEVMYGHGQMKKMTPRKRQYLCMDKDTYRGRINIALDKVKRLYPEKQIVLLTPIHRQNFHANDKNWQCSEDYTNQCGEYIEEYIESVKEAANIWAVPVIDLNALCGLYPMMDEHARYFNNAETDRLHPNDLGHRRIAKTLMYQLLTLPCAF
;
A
#
# COMPACT_ATOMS: atom_id res chain seq x y z
N MET A 1 57.95 -43.15 21.57
CA MET A 1 56.52 -42.79 21.60
C MET A 1 56.35 -41.52 20.83
N ILE A 2 55.88 -41.62 19.59
CA ILE A 2 55.65 -40.45 18.72
C ILE A 2 54.14 -40.15 18.75
N ALA A 3 53.75 -39.01 19.32
CA ALA A 3 52.37 -38.59 19.37
C ALA A 3 51.97 -37.92 18.02
N PHE A 4 51.02 -38.51 17.28
CA PHE A 4 50.40 -37.95 16.09
C PHE A 4 49.29 -36.96 16.52
N LEU A 5 49.54 -35.67 16.29
CA LEU A 5 48.52 -34.65 16.44
C LEU A 5 47.63 -34.64 15.20
N LEU A 6 46.40 -35.15 15.31
CA LEU A 6 45.38 -35.04 14.26
C LEU A 6 44.80 -33.63 14.29
N LEU A 7 45.19 -32.78 13.34
CA LEU A 7 44.56 -31.52 13.05
C LEU A 7 43.27 -31.78 12.22
N PHE A 8 42.10 -31.65 12.87
CA PHE A 8 40.81 -31.58 12.16
C PHE A 8 40.65 -30.18 11.54
N PRO A 9 40.43 -30.06 10.24
CA PRO A 9 40.08 -28.77 9.64
C PRO A 9 38.66 -28.41 10.09
N LEU A 10 38.52 -27.34 10.86
CA LEU A 10 37.24 -26.66 11.04
C LEU A 10 36.82 -26.09 9.71
N ALA A 11 35.92 -26.79 9.01
CA ALA A 11 35.20 -26.23 7.87
C ALA A 11 34.24 -25.15 8.40
N LEU A 12 34.66 -23.88 8.38
CA LEU A 12 33.74 -22.77 8.46
C LEU A 12 32.85 -22.81 7.19
N SER A 13 31.64 -23.35 7.32
CA SER A 13 30.63 -23.13 6.29
C SER A 13 30.26 -21.65 6.33
N ALA A 14 30.78 -20.85 5.42
CA ALA A 14 30.27 -19.52 5.17
C ALA A 14 28.84 -19.69 4.70
N GLN A 15 27.87 -19.49 5.58
CA GLN A 15 26.50 -19.28 5.17
C GLN A 15 26.51 -18.02 4.31
N THR A 16 26.31 -18.18 3.01
CA THR A 16 26.00 -17.05 2.12
C THR A 16 24.67 -16.45 2.59
N VAL A 17 24.76 -15.40 3.40
CA VAL A 17 23.57 -14.61 3.77
C VAL A 17 23.10 -13.98 2.47
N PHE A 18 21.91 -14.36 2.02
CA PHE A 18 21.26 -13.73 0.87
C PHE A 18 21.02 -12.25 1.21
N GLN A 19 21.82 -11.39 0.60
CA GLN A 19 21.65 -9.95 0.74
C GLN A 19 20.60 -9.48 -0.25
N HIS A 20 19.62 -8.74 0.23
CA HIS A 20 18.57 -8.13 -0.57
C HIS A 20 18.45 -6.63 -0.23
N PRO A 21 17.93 -5.79 -1.14
CA PRO A 21 17.98 -4.33 -0.98
C PRO A 21 17.16 -3.81 0.21
N TRP A 22 16.17 -4.56 0.70
CA TRP A 22 15.31 -4.15 1.81
C TRP A 22 15.90 -4.33 3.20
N GLN A 23 17.03 -5.04 3.32
CA GLN A 23 17.62 -5.33 4.64
C GLN A 23 18.12 -4.04 5.31
N GLY A 24 17.71 -3.82 6.57
CA GLY A 24 18.07 -2.65 7.35
C GLY A 24 17.32 -1.37 6.97
N LYS A 25 16.43 -1.42 5.97
CA LYS A 25 15.70 -0.22 5.51
C LYS A 25 14.62 0.22 6.48
N LYS A 26 14.50 1.53 6.62
CA LYS A 26 13.47 2.21 7.42
C LYS A 26 12.25 2.45 6.55
N VAL A 27 11.15 1.78 6.86
CA VAL A 27 9.95 1.79 6.03
C VAL A 27 8.78 2.38 6.80
N ALA A 28 8.21 3.47 6.27
CA ALA A 28 6.98 4.04 6.79
C ALA A 28 5.76 3.31 6.22
N TYR A 29 4.80 2.99 7.07
CA TYR A 29 3.54 2.35 6.71
C TYR A 29 2.39 3.28 6.97
N PHE A 30 1.73 3.72 5.90
CA PHE A 30 0.52 4.53 5.94
C PHE A 30 -0.68 3.65 5.61
N GLY A 31 -1.82 3.91 6.24
CA GLY A 31 -3.00 3.08 5.99
C GLY A 31 -4.10 3.22 7.01
N ASP A 32 -4.93 2.20 7.04
CA ASP A 32 -6.13 2.09 7.88
C ASP A 32 -6.02 0.98 8.94
N SER A 33 -7.16 0.38 9.31
CA SER A 33 -7.27 -0.65 10.37
C SER A 33 -6.46 -1.92 10.11
N ILE A 34 -6.25 -2.29 8.84
CA ILE A 34 -5.48 -3.50 8.50
C ILE A 34 -4.00 -3.29 8.86
N THR A 35 -3.51 -2.07 8.76
CA THR A 35 -2.13 -1.69 9.07
C THR A 35 -1.95 -1.19 10.51
N ASP A 36 -2.99 -0.61 11.13
CA ASP A 36 -2.95 0.00 12.47
C ASP A 36 -2.51 -1.00 13.55
N PRO A 37 -1.40 -0.75 14.28
CA PRO A 37 -0.92 -1.62 15.37
C PRO A 37 -1.92 -1.77 16.52
N ARG A 38 -2.84 -0.81 16.66
CA ARG A 38 -3.86 -0.80 17.73
C ARG A 38 -5.10 -1.64 17.41
N ASN A 39 -5.29 -2.02 16.13
CA ASN A 39 -6.39 -2.88 15.73
C ASN A 39 -6.17 -4.30 16.26
N LYS A 40 -7.13 -4.81 17.04
CA LYS A 40 -7.02 -6.07 17.79
C LYS A 40 -7.42 -7.33 17.02
N ALA A 41 -7.78 -7.21 15.74
CA ALA A 41 -8.13 -8.36 14.89
C ALA A 41 -6.95 -9.35 14.73
N SER A 42 -5.72 -8.87 14.92
CA SER A 42 -4.51 -9.70 14.92
C SER A 42 -3.51 -9.20 15.95
N LYS A 43 -2.71 -10.11 16.47
CA LYS A 43 -1.56 -9.81 17.33
C LYS A 43 -0.31 -9.52 16.52
N LYS A 44 -0.21 -10.10 15.33
CA LYS A 44 0.95 -10.00 14.45
C LYS A 44 0.53 -9.46 13.08
N LYS A 45 0.92 -8.24 12.78
CA LYS A 45 0.62 -7.56 11.52
C LYS A 45 1.58 -7.98 10.40
N TYR A 46 1.19 -7.78 9.13
CA TYR A 46 2.02 -8.12 7.97
C TYR A 46 3.40 -7.44 8.00
N TRP A 47 3.46 -6.18 8.44
CA TRP A 47 4.72 -5.43 8.55
C TRP A 47 5.64 -5.97 9.64
N THR A 48 5.11 -6.57 10.72
CA THR A 48 5.92 -7.30 11.70
C THR A 48 6.57 -8.53 11.09
N CYS A 49 5.85 -9.26 10.23
CA CYS A 49 6.41 -10.38 9.50
C CYS A 49 7.52 -9.91 8.53
N LEU A 50 7.33 -8.78 7.83
CA LEU A 50 8.36 -8.21 6.95
C LEU A 50 9.59 -7.76 7.74
N GLN A 51 9.40 -7.20 8.94
CA GLN A 51 10.50 -6.89 9.84
C GLN A 51 11.34 -8.14 10.14
N GLU A 52 10.69 -9.24 10.49
CA GLU A 52 11.37 -10.50 10.83
C GLU A 52 12.06 -11.14 9.61
N TRP A 53 11.43 -11.11 8.44
CA TRP A 53 11.90 -11.84 7.27
C TRP A 53 12.86 -11.05 6.39
N LEU A 54 12.68 -9.73 6.31
CA LEU A 54 13.49 -8.85 5.48
C LEU A 54 14.39 -7.91 6.29
N GLY A 55 14.33 -7.94 7.63
CA GLY A 55 15.13 -7.03 8.45
C GLY A 55 14.75 -5.55 8.30
N ILE A 56 13.52 -5.26 7.86
CA ILE A 56 12.99 -3.90 7.74
C ILE A 56 12.75 -3.30 9.12
N THR A 57 13.01 -2.01 9.30
CA THR A 57 12.60 -1.24 10.49
C THR A 57 11.29 -0.51 10.19
N PRO A 58 10.13 -0.96 10.73
CA PRO A 58 8.85 -0.36 10.44
C PRO A 58 8.55 0.88 11.28
N TYR A 59 8.00 1.92 10.65
CA TYR A 59 7.41 3.10 11.28
C TYR A 59 5.95 3.22 10.85
N VAL A 60 5.01 2.97 11.76
CA VAL A 60 3.60 2.79 11.42
C VAL A 60 2.75 3.98 11.84
N TYR A 61 2.13 4.65 10.87
CA TYR A 61 1.29 5.84 11.06
C TYR A 61 -0.19 5.58 10.77
N ALA A 62 -0.51 4.37 10.36
CA ALA A 62 -1.86 3.93 10.03
C ALA A 62 -2.83 4.08 11.21
N VAL A 63 -4.08 4.43 10.89
CA VAL A 63 -5.15 4.63 11.87
C VAL A 63 -6.44 3.96 11.38
N SER A 64 -7.06 3.16 12.23
CA SER A 64 -8.31 2.46 11.93
C SER A 64 -9.40 3.41 11.43
N GLY A 65 -10.13 3.00 10.39
CA GLY A 65 -11.24 3.74 9.81
C GLY A 65 -10.82 4.88 8.86
N ARG A 66 -9.53 5.10 8.64
CA ARG A 66 -9.05 6.19 7.78
C ARG A 66 -9.17 5.86 6.30
N GLN A 67 -9.26 6.92 5.50
CA GLN A 67 -9.44 6.96 4.05
C GLN A 67 -8.23 7.66 3.40
N TRP A 68 -8.19 7.73 2.08
CA TRP A 68 -7.10 8.39 1.36
C TRP A 68 -6.87 9.85 1.75
N ASP A 69 -7.91 10.55 2.19
CA ASP A 69 -7.81 11.94 2.67
C ASP A 69 -6.95 12.10 3.93
N ASP A 70 -6.70 11.03 4.67
CA ASP A 70 -5.85 11.03 5.86
C ASP A 70 -4.35 10.78 5.56
N ILE A 71 -4.00 10.29 4.37
CA ILE A 71 -2.60 10.02 4.02
C ILE A 71 -1.71 11.26 4.11
N PRO A 72 -2.13 12.47 3.68
CA PRO A 72 -1.32 13.68 3.88
C PRO A 72 -0.95 13.93 5.35
N ARG A 73 -1.88 13.72 6.28
CA ARG A 73 -1.64 13.87 7.72
C ARG A 73 -0.65 12.81 8.25
N GLN A 74 -0.79 11.55 7.80
CA GLN A 74 0.12 10.47 8.18
C GLN A 74 1.54 10.77 7.67
N ALA A 75 1.67 11.30 6.45
CA ALA A 75 2.94 11.69 5.85
C ALA A 75 3.58 12.88 6.59
N ASP A 76 2.81 13.92 6.92
CA ASP A 76 3.29 15.06 7.70
C ASP A 76 3.82 14.63 9.07
N LYS A 77 3.10 13.75 9.75
CA LYS A 77 3.53 13.22 11.04
C LYS A 77 4.85 12.44 10.92
N CYS A 78 4.95 11.56 9.92
CA CYS A 78 6.17 10.80 9.66
C CYS A 78 7.35 11.72 9.36
N TYR A 79 7.14 12.75 8.54
CA TYR A 79 8.19 13.70 8.19
C TYR A 79 8.62 14.55 9.39
N ALA A 80 7.69 14.97 10.24
CA ALA A 80 8.00 15.71 11.47
C ALA A 80 8.85 14.89 12.47
N GLU A 81 8.66 13.57 12.51
CA GLU A 81 9.37 12.67 13.43
C GLU A 81 10.71 12.18 12.86
N HIS A 82 10.84 11.99 11.55
CA HIS A 82 11.99 11.32 10.93
C HIS A 82 12.67 12.12 9.81
N GLY A 83 12.07 13.21 9.34
CA GLY A 83 12.58 13.96 8.19
C GLY A 83 12.71 13.05 6.96
N ASP A 84 13.83 13.13 6.27
CA ASP A 84 14.19 12.34 5.10
C ASP A 84 14.91 11.01 5.43
N SER A 85 15.01 10.65 6.72
CA SER A 85 15.70 9.42 7.15
C SER A 85 14.95 8.13 6.87
N ILE A 86 13.72 8.21 6.34
CA ILE A 86 12.94 7.08 5.84
C ILE A 86 13.49 6.65 4.46
N ASP A 87 13.62 5.35 4.22
CA ASP A 87 14.08 4.80 2.94
C ASP A 87 12.91 4.53 1.99
N ALA A 88 11.77 4.06 2.52
CA ALA A 88 10.60 3.72 1.72
C ALA A 88 9.29 4.01 2.43
N ILE A 89 8.22 4.19 1.67
CA ILE A 89 6.84 4.36 2.12
C ILE A 89 5.97 3.30 1.47
N ILE A 90 5.18 2.58 2.26
CA ILE A 90 4.16 1.63 1.79
C ILE A 90 2.80 2.16 2.19
N ILE A 91 1.90 2.33 1.22
CA ILE A 91 0.55 2.86 1.42
C ILE A 91 -0.47 1.75 1.18
N PHE A 92 -1.24 1.39 2.21
CA PHE A 92 -2.27 0.36 2.16
C PHE A 92 -3.59 0.90 2.71
N ILE A 93 -4.47 1.37 1.83
CA ILE A 93 -5.71 2.07 2.18
C ILE A 93 -6.71 1.99 1.02
N GLY A 94 -7.99 2.34 1.26
CA GLY A 94 -9.03 2.46 0.23
C GLY A 94 -10.31 1.69 0.55
N THR A 95 -10.25 0.65 1.38
CA THR A 95 -11.45 -0.12 1.76
C THR A 95 -12.51 0.73 2.48
N ASN A 96 -12.09 1.75 3.24
CA ASN A 96 -13.01 2.66 3.92
C ASN A 96 -13.58 3.73 3.00
N ASP A 97 -12.86 4.12 1.93
CA ASP A 97 -13.40 5.00 0.90
C ASP A 97 -14.57 4.32 0.17
N TYR A 98 -14.41 3.05 -0.22
CA TYR A 98 -15.49 2.24 -0.75
C TYR A 98 -16.66 2.14 0.22
N ASN A 99 -16.41 1.73 1.47
CA ASN A 99 -17.45 1.54 2.46
C ASN A 99 -18.27 2.81 2.76
N ASN A 100 -17.61 3.98 2.69
CA ASN A 100 -18.26 5.27 2.95
C ASN A 100 -18.82 5.93 1.68
N GLY A 101 -18.86 5.23 0.54
CA GLY A 101 -19.44 5.71 -0.69
C GLY A 101 -18.75 6.97 -1.24
N VAL A 102 -17.43 7.03 -1.18
CA VAL A 102 -16.67 8.13 -1.80
C VAL A 102 -16.73 7.95 -3.30
N LYS A 103 -17.25 8.94 -4.03
CA LYS A 103 -17.34 8.89 -5.49
C LYS A 103 -15.96 8.69 -6.13
N ILE A 104 -15.89 7.95 -7.23
CA ILE A 104 -14.62 7.69 -7.92
C ILE A 104 -13.97 8.98 -8.43
N GLY A 105 -14.69 9.82 -9.15
CA GLY A 105 -14.18 11.06 -9.72
C GLY A 105 -13.25 10.85 -10.92
N GLU A 106 -12.62 11.94 -11.35
CA GLU A 106 -11.74 11.95 -12.50
C GLU A 106 -10.28 12.11 -12.09
N TRP A 107 -9.36 11.61 -12.92
CA TRP A 107 -7.92 11.80 -12.70
C TRP A 107 -7.46 13.21 -13.09
N TYR A 108 -8.08 13.79 -14.11
CA TYR A 108 -7.64 15.04 -14.73
C TYR A 108 -8.79 15.98 -15.01
N ASP A 109 -8.51 17.26 -14.83
CA ASP A 109 -9.26 18.37 -15.46
C ASP A 109 -8.56 18.74 -16.76
N GLU A 110 -9.33 19.04 -17.83
CA GLU A 110 -8.78 19.45 -19.12
C GLU A 110 -9.05 20.93 -19.38
N LYS A 111 -8.03 21.62 -19.91
CA LYS A 111 -8.13 23.04 -20.35
C LYS A 111 -7.48 23.21 -21.69
N ASP A 112 -8.08 24.07 -22.53
CA ASP A 112 -7.45 24.51 -23.78
C ASP A 112 -6.42 25.59 -23.47
N GLU A 113 -5.18 25.37 -23.91
CA GLU A 113 -4.05 26.28 -23.71
C GLU A 113 -3.21 26.42 -24.96
N GLU A 114 -2.61 27.61 -25.13
CA GLU A 114 -1.61 27.83 -26.17
C GLU A 114 -0.24 27.33 -25.73
N VAL A 115 0.36 26.47 -26.54
CA VAL A 115 1.70 25.96 -26.28
C VAL A 115 2.60 26.14 -27.50
N MET A 116 3.88 26.44 -27.26
CA MET A 116 4.86 26.50 -28.33
C MET A 116 5.10 25.09 -28.88
N TYR A 117 4.83 24.92 -30.20
CA TYR A 117 4.98 23.64 -30.87
C TYR A 117 5.61 23.80 -32.25
N GLY A 118 6.45 22.84 -32.66
CA GLY A 118 7.12 22.80 -33.97
C GLY A 118 8.62 22.76 -33.90
N HIS A 119 9.29 22.74 -35.06
CA HIS A 119 10.73 22.64 -35.21
C HIS A 119 11.30 23.83 -35.97
N GLY A 120 12.50 24.30 -35.59
CA GLY A 120 13.19 25.39 -36.26
C GLY A 120 12.34 26.65 -36.38
N GLN A 121 12.25 27.22 -37.58
CA GLN A 121 11.46 28.42 -37.88
C GLN A 121 9.97 28.17 -37.94
N MET A 122 9.51 26.91 -37.96
CA MET A 122 8.10 26.53 -37.92
C MET A 122 7.49 26.50 -36.51
N LYS A 123 8.26 26.88 -35.47
CA LYS A 123 7.75 27.00 -34.11
C LYS A 123 6.67 28.08 -34.07
N LYS A 124 5.51 27.76 -33.54
CA LYS A 124 4.41 28.67 -33.33
C LYS A 124 3.58 28.29 -32.11
N MET A 125 2.87 29.25 -31.55
CA MET A 125 1.84 28.97 -30.55
C MET A 125 0.72 28.18 -31.21
N THR A 126 0.30 27.12 -30.57
CA THR A 126 -0.67 26.17 -31.10
C THR A 126 -1.63 25.77 -29.98
N PRO A 127 -2.94 25.83 -30.18
CA PRO A 127 -3.89 25.39 -29.15
C PRO A 127 -3.81 23.89 -28.95
N ARG A 128 -3.78 23.47 -27.69
CA ARG A 128 -3.78 22.07 -27.26
C ARG A 128 -4.59 21.94 -25.98
N LYS A 129 -5.21 20.77 -25.80
CA LYS A 129 -5.75 20.38 -24.51
C LYS A 129 -4.62 20.02 -23.56
N ARG A 130 -4.64 20.58 -22.37
CA ARG A 130 -3.73 20.27 -21.29
C ARG A 130 -4.48 19.60 -20.14
N GLN A 131 -3.93 18.51 -19.64
CA GLN A 131 -4.43 17.83 -18.48
C GLN A 131 -3.76 18.38 -17.20
N TYR A 132 -4.59 18.60 -16.20
CA TYR A 132 -4.19 18.95 -14.83
C TYR A 132 -4.71 17.87 -13.89
N LEU A 133 -3.91 17.42 -12.95
CA LEU A 133 -4.37 16.48 -11.94
C LEU A 133 -5.57 17.05 -11.18
N CYS A 134 -6.67 16.32 -11.17
CA CYS A 134 -7.86 16.71 -10.39
C CYS A 134 -7.54 16.55 -8.90
N MET A 135 -7.63 17.65 -8.14
CA MET A 135 -7.35 17.70 -6.70
C MET A 135 -8.63 17.83 -5.88
N ASP A 136 -9.69 17.12 -6.30
CA ASP A 136 -10.96 17.13 -5.60
C ASP A 136 -10.93 16.18 -4.39
N LYS A 137 -10.91 16.78 -3.19
CA LYS A 137 -10.91 16.04 -1.90
C LYS A 137 -12.18 15.22 -1.64
N ASP A 138 -13.24 15.46 -2.38
CA ASP A 138 -14.54 14.79 -2.22
C ASP A 138 -14.67 13.56 -3.15
N THR A 139 -13.66 13.30 -4.00
CA THR A 139 -13.59 12.13 -4.87
C THR A 139 -12.37 11.24 -4.57
N TYR A 140 -12.49 9.96 -4.86
CA TYR A 140 -11.46 8.96 -4.55
C TYR A 140 -10.15 9.22 -5.31
N ARG A 141 -10.24 9.42 -6.64
CA ARG A 141 -9.09 9.74 -7.50
C ARG A 141 -8.46 11.08 -7.13
N GLY A 142 -9.27 12.07 -6.80
CA GLY A 142 -8.77 13.36 -6.32
C GLY A 142 -8.04 13.26 -4.98
N ARG A 143 -8.54 12.47 -4.03
CA ARG A 143 -7.84 12.17 -2.76
C ARG A 143 -6.51 11.46 -2.98
N ILE A 144 -6.46 10.49 -3.91
CA ILE A 144 -5.21 9.81 -4.27
C ILE A 144 -4.20 10.81 -4.84
N ASN A 145 -4.64 11.70 -5.75
CA ASN A 145 -3.79 12.75 -6.31
C ASN A 145 -3.23 13.67 -5.22
N ILE A 146 -4.07 14.16 -4.31
CA ILE A 146 -3.65 15.01 -3.18
C ILE A 146 -2.64 14.27 -2.30
N ALA A 147 -2.89 13.00 -1.99
CA ALA A 147 -2.04 12.19 -1.14
C ALA A 147 -0.67 11.94 -1.78
N LEU A 148 -0.63 11.53 -3.05
CA LEU A 148 0.62 11.22 -3.74
C LEU A 148 1.42 12.48 -4.07
N ASP A 149 0.79 13.61 -4.41
CA ASP A 149 1.47 14.90 -4.55
C ASP A 149 2.18 15.26 -3.24
N LYS A 150 1.47 15.15 -2.11
CA LYS A 150 2.04 15.43 -0.78
C LYS A 150 3.21 14.51 -0.44
N VAL A 151 3.04 13.19 -0.60
CA VAL A 151 4.07 12.22 -0.26
C VAL A 151 5.31 12.41 -1.13
N LYS A 152 5.14 12.58 -2.44
CA LYS A 152 6.29 12.79 -3.36
C LYS A 152 7.01 14.12 -3.13
N ARG A 153 6.32 15.17 -2.67
CA ARG A 153 6.99 16.42 -2.29
C ARG A 153 7.80 16.31 -1.01
N LEU A 154 7.30 15.56 -0.02
CA LEU A 154 8.04 15.31 1.22
C LEU A 154 9.21 14.34 1.03
N TYR A 155 9.05 13.37 0.12
CA TYR A 155 9.96 12.26 -0.07
C TYR A 155 10.31 12.04 -1.56
N PRO A 156 10.92 13.03 -2.25
CA PRO A 156 11.10 13.01 -3.71
C PRO A 156 12.01 11.87 -4.19
N GLU A 157 12.96 11.45 -3.37
CA GLU A 157 13.97 10.44 -3.69
C GLU A 157 13.64 9.05 -3.10
N LYS A 158 12.53 8.91 -2.37
CA LYS A 158 12.26 7.69 -1.62
C LYS A 158 11.37 6.73 -2.40
N GLN A 159 11.56 5.45 -2.13
CA GLN A 159 10.72 4.39 -2.69
C GLN A 159 9.30 4.51 -2.13
N ILE A 160 8.30 4.68 -3.00
CA ILE A 160 6.89 4.64 -2.63
C ILE A 160 6.30 3.39 -3.27
N VAL A 161 5.50 2.63 -2.51
CA VAL A 161 4.81 1.43 -3.01
C VAL A 161 3.34 1.51 -2.60
N LEU A 162 2.44 1.38 -3.57
CA LEU A 162 1.00 1.29 -3.33
C LEU A 162 0.58 -0.16 -3.19
N LEU A 163 -0.36 -0.43 -2.29
CA LEU A 163 -1.01 -1.72 -2.15
C LEU A 163 -2.49 -1.56 -2.47
N THR A 164 -3.05 -2.43 -3.32
CA THR A 164 -4.49 -2.46 -3.54
C THR A 164 -5.22 -2.97 -2.30
N PRO A 165 -6.47 -2.50 -2.03
CA PRO A 165 -7.33 -3.16 -1.06
C PRO A 165 -7.43 -4.66 -1.34
N ILE A 166 -7.45 -5.47 -0.28
CA ILE A 166 -7.72 -6.91 -0.39
C ILE A 166 -9.23 -7.17 -0.49
N HIS A 167 -9.61 -8.35 -0.94
CA HIS A 167 -10.99 -8.81 -0.88
C HIS A 167 -11.55 -8.72 0.54
N ARG A 168 -12.82 -8.34 0.64
CA ARG A 168 -13.52 -8.17 1.90
C ARG A 168 -14.91 -8.77 1.87
N GLN A 169 -15.38 -9.25 3.02
CA GLN A 169 -16.77 -9.60 3.26
C GLN A 169 -17.33 -8.72 4.41
N ASN A 170 -18.50 -9.05 4.92
CA ASN A 170 -19.19 -8.30 5.96
C ASN A 170 -18.31 -8.03 7.19
N PHE A 171 -18.52 -6.88 7.77
CA PHE A 171 -18.00 -6.51 9.07
C PHE A 171 -19.13 -5.95 9.95
N HIS A 172 -19.19 -6.46 11.16
CA HIS A 172 -20.24 -6.11 12.10
C HIS A 172 -19.62 -5.98 13.50
N ALA A 173 -19.20 -4.76 13.84
CA ALA A 173 -18.57 -4.51 15.13
C ALA A 173 -19.61 -4.42 16.28
N ASN A 174 -20.77 -3.84 16.00
CA ASN A 174 -21.89 -3.61 16.91
C ASN A 174 -23.09 -3.09 16.11
N ASP A 175 -24.21 -2.84 16.75
CA ASP A 175 -25.48 -2.40 16.11
C ASP A 175 -25.38 -1.07 15.32
N LYS A 176 -24.30 -0.32 15.49
CA LYS A 176 -24.07 0.96 14.80
C LYS A 176 -23.05 0.88 13.66
N ASN A 177 -22.33 -0.24 13.52
CA ASN A 177 -21.31 -0.38 12.50
C ASN A 177 -21.44 -1.72 11.79
N TRP A 178 -22.24 -1.71 10.74
CA TRP A 178 -22.46 -2.79 9.81
C TRP A 178 -21.92 -2.39 8.45
N GLN A 179 -21.08 -3.22 7.88
CA GLN A 179 -20.54 -3.03 6.55
C GLN A 179 -20.83 -4.28 5.73
N CYS A 180 -21.39 -4.10 4.55
CA CYS A 180 -21.68 -5.21 3.64
C CYS A 180 -20.42 -5.78 3.00
N SER A 181 -20.56 -6.94 2.39
CA SER A 181 -19.51 -7.55 1.56
C SER A 181 -19.33 -6.79 0.25
N GLU A 182 -18.23 -7.07 -0.44
CA GLU A 182 -17.83 -6.39 -1.68
C GLU A 182 -18.70 -6.69 -2.90
N ASP A 183 -19.53 -7.72 -2.85
CA ASP A 183 -20.51 -8.06 -3.89
C ASP A 183 -21.74 -7.14 -3.89
N TYR A 184 -21.81 -6.20 -2.95
CA TYR A 184 -22.80 -5.12 -2.96
C TYR A 184 -22.14 -3.81 -3.44
N THR A 185 -22.92 -3.02 -4.19
CA THR A 185 -22.53 -1.64 -4.46
C THR A 185 -22.56 -0.82 -3.18
N ASN A 186 -21.70 0.19 -3.11
CA ASN A 186 -21.73 1.17 -2.03
C ASN A 186 -22.85 2.23 -2.22
N GLN A 187 -22.88 3.24 -1.37
CA GLN A 187 -23.90 4.30 -1.39
C GLN A 187 -23.92 5.16 -2.66
N CYS A 188 -22.83 5.21 -3.43
CA CYS A 188 -22.80 5.90 -4.71
C CYS A 188 -22.95 4.97 -5.92
N GLY A 189 -23.28 3.70 -5.69
CA GLY A 189 -23.58 2.73 -6.75
C GLY A 189 -22.36 2.03 -7.33
N GLU A 190 -21.17 2.19 -6.72
CA GLU A 190 -19.91 1.64 -7.20
C GLU A 190 -19.56 0.33 -6.47
N TYR A 191 -18.97 -0.61 -7.19
CA TYR A 191 -18.35 -1.80 -6.62
C TYR A 191 -16.91 -1.51 -6.16
N ILE A 192 -16.33 -2.37 -5.32
CA ILE A 192 -14.95 -2.19 -4.80
C ILE A 192 -13.91 -2.26 -5.91
N GLU A 193 -14.18 -2.95 -7.00
CA GLU A 193 -13.32 -3.09 -8.16
C GLU A 193 -12.89 -1.73 -8.73
N GLU A 194 -13.78 -0.74 -8.77
CA GLU A 194 -13.48 0.62 -9.25
C GLU A 194 -12.44 1.32 -8.35
N TYR A 195 -12.48 1.05 -7.06
CA TYR A 195 -11.49 1.55 -6.09
C TYR A 195 -10.14 0.86 -6.25
N ILE A 196 -10.14 -0.45 -6.48
CA ILE A 196 -8.95 -1.25 -6.73
C ILE A 196 -8.27 -0.81 -8.03
N GLU A 197 -9.03 -0.70 -9.13
CA GLU A 197 -8.50 -0.24 -10.42
C GLU A 197 -7.94 1.19 -10.32
N SER A 198 -8.60 2.09 -9.59
CA SER A 198 -8.07 3.43 -9.36
C SER A 198 -6.69 3.41 -8.66
N VAL A 199 -6.44 2.53 -7.69
CA VAL A 199 -5.10 2.39 -7.09
C VAL A 199 -4.07 1.89 -8.11
N LYS A 200 -4.46 0.96 -8.99
CA LYS A 200 -3.59 0.45 -10.07
C LYS A 200 -3.29 1.51 -11.12
N GLU A 201 -4.29 2.31 -11.52
CA GLU A 201 -4.13 3.44 -12.43
C GLU A 201 -3.20 4.51 -11.84
N ALA A 202 -3.34 4.82 -10.54
CA ALA A 202 -2.48 5.78 -9.84
C ALA A 202 -1.00 5.45 -9.96
N ALA A 203 -0.63 4.17 -10.03
CA ALA A 203 0.74 3.73 -10.19
C ALA A 203 1.37 4.28 -11.48
N ASN A 204 0.64 4.23 -12.59
CA ASN A 204 1.08 4.78 -13.87
C ASN A 204 1.11 6.31 -13.87
N ILE A 205 0.07 6.94 -13.31
CA ILE A 205 -0.07 8.40 -13.28
C ILE A 205 1.07 9.04 -12.48
N TRP A 206 1.41 8.44 -11.35
CA TRP A 206 2.37 8.98 -10.39
C TRP A 206 3.78 8.35 -10.50
N ALA A 207 3.98 7.41 -11.42
CA ALA A 207 5.23 6.65 -11.57
C ALA A 207 5.71 6.06 -10.24
N VAL A 208 4.83 5.29 -9.59
CA VAL A 208 5.10 4.55 -8.35
C VAL A 208 4.71 3.09 -8.52
N PRO A 209 5.48 2.12 -8.00
CA PRO A 209 5.09 0.70 -8.04
C PRO A 209 3.77 0.44 -7.31
N VAL A 210 3.00 -0.50 -7.82
CA VAL A 210 1.82 -1.06 -7.13
C VAL A 210 1.99 -2.56 -6.96
N ILE A 211 1.61 -3.07 -5.80
CA ILE A 211 1.44 -4.50 -5.54
C ILE A 211 -0.06 -4.78 -5.42
N ASP A 212 -0.59 -5.53 -6.36
CA ASP A 212 -1.99 -5.91 -6.40
C ASP A 212 -2.27 -7.02 -5.37
N LEU A 213 -2.49 -6.64 -4.11
CA LEU A 213 -2.83 -7.60 -3.05
C LEU A 213 -4.20 -8.23 -3.25
N ASN A 214 -5.13 -7.55 -3.92
CA ASN A 214 -6.43 -8.11 -4.24
C ASN A 214 -6.27 -9.42 -5.02
N ALA A 215 -5.51 -9.38 -6.11
CA ALA A 215 -5.26 -10.55 -6.95
C ALA A 215 -4.24 -11.54 -6.34
N LEU A 216 -3.20 -11.03 -5.67
CA LEU A 216 -2.00 -11.85 -5.38
C LEU A 216 -1.99 -12.50 -4.00
N CYS A 217 -2.64 -11.92 -2.98
CA CYS A 217 -2.54 -12.46 -1.62
C CYS A 217 -3.33 -13.75 -1.41
N GLY A 218 -4.25 -14.08 -2.33
CA GLY A 218 -5.06 -15.29 -2.31
C GLY A 218 -6.01 -15.36 -1.10
N LEU A 219 -6.37 -14.23 -0.50
CA LEU A 219 -7.42 -14.13 0.50
C LEU A 219 -8.74 -13.85 -0.21
N TYR A 220 -9.71 -14.76 -0.09
CA TYR A 220 -11.01 -14.61 -0.71
C TYR A 220 -12.12 -14.92 0.30
N PRO A 221 -12.52 -13.94 1.14
CA PRO A 221 -13.42 -14.16 2.29
C PRO A 221 -14.85 -14.53 1.90
N MET A 222 -15.21 -14.46 0.62
CA MET A 222 -16.50 -14.91 0.11
C MET A 222 -16.66 -16.42 0.22
N MET A 223 -15.56 -17.19 0.31
CA MET A 223 -15.57 -18.64 0.57
C MET A 223 -15.41 -18.92 2.06
N ASP A 224 -16.24 -19.81 2.60
CA ASP A 224 -16.22 -20.15 4.03
C ASP A 224 -14.89 -20.77 4.48
N GLU A 225 -14.23 -21.52 3.60
CA GLU A 225 -12.90 -22.10 3.87
C GLU A 225 -11.84 -21.03 4.12
N HIS A 226 -12.04 -19.80 3.60
CA HIS A 226 -11.14 -18.68 3.82
C HIS A 226 -11.48 -17.85 5.06
N ALA A 227 -12.62 -18.06 5.71
CA ALA A 227 -12.98 -17.38 6.96
C ALA A 227 -11.90 -17.54 8.05
N ARG A 228 -11.16 -18.65 8.05
CA ARG A 228 -10.04 -18.93 8.96
C ARG A 228 -8.90 -17.90 8.92
N TYR A 229 -8.82 -17.07 7.91
CA TYR A 229 -7.81 -16.03 7.75
C TYR A 229 -8.25 -14.66 8.28
N PHE A 230 -9.47 -14.56 8.75
CA PHE A 230 -10.08 -13.33 9.22
C PHE A 230 -10.38 -13.38 10.72
N ASN A 231 -10.65 -12.22 11.30
CA ASN A 231 -10.82 -12.05 12.73
C ASN A 231 -11.97 -12.90 13.31
N ASN A 232 -13.11 -12.92 12.60
CA ASN A 232 -14.27 -13.71 12.99
C ASN A 232 -15.03 -14.18 11.74
N ALA A 233 -15.29 -15.49 11.66
CA ALA A 233 -15.93 -16.11 10.51
C ALA A 233 -17.34 -15.58 10.22
N GLU A 234 -18.07 -15.11 11.23
CA GLU A 234 -19.45 -14.67 11.11
C GLU A 234 -19.59 -13.13 11.09
N THR A 235 -18.77 -12.44 11.89
CA THR A 235 -18.95 -11.01 12.14
C THR A 235 -17.85 -10.12 11.61
N ASP A 236 -16.71 -10.68 11.19
CA ASP A 236 -15.57 -9.88 10.70
C ASP A 236 -14.69 -10.65 9.72
N ARG A 237 -15.09 -10.63 8.47
CA ARG A 237 -14.28 -11.11 7.34
C ARG A 237 -13.70 -9.92 6.54
N LEU A 238 -13.57 -8.76 7.17
CA LEU A 238 -12.86 -7.59 6.67
C LEU A 238 -11.42 -7.55 7.18
N HIS A 239 -11.22 -7.80 8.48
CA HIS A 239 -9.91 -7.67 9.11
C HIS A 239 -9.19 -9.03 9.16
N PRO A 240 -8.03 -9.15 8.50
CA PRO A 240 -7.21 -10.36 8.60
C PRO A 240 -6.76 -10.61 10.05
N ASN A 241 -6.76 -11.88 10.46
CA ASN A 241 -6.11 -12.34 11.68
C ASN A 241 -4.60 -12.62 11.44
N ASP A 242 -3.90 -13.20 12.41
CA ASP A 242 -2.47 -13.49 12.30
C ASP A 242 -2.13 -14.37 11.06
N LEU A 243 -3.00 -15.33 10.71
CA LEU A 243 -2.80 -16.17 9.51
C LEU A 243 -3.00 -15.35 8.22
N GLY A 244 -4.02 -14.50 8.17
CA GLY A 244 -4.27 -13.62 7.04
C GLY A 244 -3.12 -12.62 6.85
N HIS A 245 -2.67 -11.97 7.91
CA HIS A 245 -1.51 -11.07 7.87
C HIS A 245 -0.23 -11.76 7.42
N ARG A 246 0.01 -12.99 7.89
CA ARG A 246 1.16 -13.78 7.43
C ARG A 246 1.08 -14.08 5.92
N ARG A 247 -0.12 -14.32 5.38
CA ARG A 247 -0.34 -14.55 3.96
C ARG A 247 -0.06 -13.28 3.13
N ILE A 248 -0.57 -12.13 3.57
CA ILE A 248 -0.25 -10.82 2.99
C ILE A 248 1.26 -10.59 3.01
N ALA A 249 1.90 -10.78 4.16
CA ALA A 249 3.35 -10.58 4.30
C ALA A 249 4.17 -11.47 3.36
N LYS A 250 3.76 -12.72 3.15
CA LYS A 250 4.43 -13.63 2.23
C LYS A 250 4.37 -13.13 0.79
N THR A 251 3.21 -12.66 0.36
CA THR A 251 3.04 -12.03 -0.95
C THR A 251 3.92 -10.79 -1.08
N LEU A 252 3.85 -9.89 -0.09
CA LEU A 252 4.66 -8.67 -0.07
C LEU A 252 6.16 -8.97 -0.11
N MET A 253 6.63 -9.96 0.65
CA MET A 253 8.04 -10.34 0.66
C MET A 253 8.53 -10.66 -0.75
N TYR A 254 7.84 -11.54 -1.48
CA TYR A 254 8.23 -11.89 -2.85
C TYR A 254 8.10 -10.71 -3.81
N GLN A 255 7.04 -9.94 -3.72
CA GLN A 255 6.82 -8.81 -4.62
C GLN A 255 7.85 -7.68 -4.39
N LEU A 256 8.15 -7.32 -3.14
CA LEU A 256 9.15 -6.32 -2.81
C LEU A 256 10.56 -6.70 -3.29
N LEU A 257 10.91 -7.98 -3.28
CA LEU A 257 12.20 -8.48 -3.77
C LEU A 257 12.32 -8.42 -5.31
N THR A 258 11.22 -8.30 -6.03
CA THR A 258 11.21 -8.20 -7.51
C THR A 258 11.02 -6.78 -8.03
N LEU A 259 10.64 -5.83 -7.18
CA LEU A 259 10.48 -4.44 -7.58
C LEU A 259 11.84 -3.75 -7.77
N PRO A 260 11.95 -2.82 -8.74
CA PRO A 260 13.07 -1.91 -8.77
C PRO A 260 13.14 -1.12 -7.46
N CYS A 261 14.32 -1.04 -6.87
CA CYS A 261 14.52 -0.29 -5.63
C CYS A 261 15.22 1.04 -5.92
N ALA A 262 14.77 2.10 -5.25
CA ALA A 262 15.38 3.42 -5.32
C ALA A 262 16.61 3.55 -4.40
N PHE A 263 16.99 2.48 -3.70
CA PHE A 263 18.07 2.43 -2.72
C PHE A 263 18.98 1.20 -2.88
#